data_c383b6f2e5134457af300093fc7417f6
#
_entry.id   c383b6f2e5134457af300093fc7417f6
#
_cell.length_a   1.000
_cell.length_b   1.000
_cell.length_c   1.000
_cell.angle_alpha   90.00
_cell.angle_beta   90.00
_cell.angle_gamma   90.00
#
_symmetry.space_group_name_H-M   'P 1'
#
loop_
_entity.id
_entity.type
_entity.pdbx_description
1 polymer ?
#
loop_
_entity_poly.entity_id
_entity_poly.type
_entity_poly.pdbx_seq_one_letter_code
_entity_poly.pdbx_strand_id
1 'polypeptide(L)'
;DKIKNNLGEQLWDLKDDILFGDFRLTIKELKDKGIYDCLCKKAPITLRNVKGKERMMLNRHNHQELKKIFQAKSIPLWERQRFILLFSKNELLVACGAEHTFISTELR
;
A
#
# COMPACT_ATOMS: atom_id res chain seq x y z
N ASP A 1 2.37 -5.02 -22.19
CA ASP A 1 2.44 -4.62 -21.82
C ASP A 1 2.84 -4.15 -21.30
N LYS A 2 2.80 -4.36 -21.06
CA LYS A 2 3.23 -3.89 -20.52
C LYS A 2 3.49 -2.76 -20.18
N ILE A 3 3.35 -2.47 -20.50
CA ILE A 3 3.56 -1.33 -20.52
C ILE A 3 2.64 -0.47 -20.02
N LYS A 4 1.52 -0.74 -19.90
CA LYS A 4 0.61 -0.02 -19.21
C LYS A 4 1.10 0.23 -17.90
N ASN A 5 1.97 -0.48 -17.49
CA ASN A 5 2.57 -0.25 -16.23
C ASN A 5 3.31 1.04 -16.18
N ASN A 6 3.44 1.70 -17.28
CA ASN A 6 4.05 2.97 -17.32
C ASN A 6 3.43 3.93 -16.38
N LEU A 7 2.17 3.79 -16.11
CA LEU A 7 1.50 4.72 -15.22
C LEU A 7 1.79 4.40 -13.78
N GLY A 8 2.47 3.29 -13.53
CA GLY A 8 2.81 2.92 -12.18
C GLY A 8 1.62 2.49 -11.34
N GLU A 9 0.52 2.14 -11.98
CA GLU A 9 -0.67 1.71 -11.27
C GLU A 9 -1.18 0.39 -11.80
N GLN A 10 -1.72 -0.42 -10.91
CA GLN A 10 -2.26 -1.71 -11.29
C GLN A 10 -3.44 -2.04 -10.39
N LEU A 11 -4.52 -2.56 -10.98
CA LEU A 11 -5.68 -2.96 -10.20
C LEU A 11 -5.52 -4.36 -9.68
N TRP A 12 -6.02 -4.60 -8.48
CA TRP A 12 -5.94 -5.91 -7.84
C TRP A 12 -7.33 -6.27 -7.30
N ASP A 13 -7.84 -7.43 -7.69
CA ASP A 13 -9.13 -7.87 -7.24
C ASP A 13 -9.05 -8.76 -5.99
N LEU A 14 -7.84 -9.00 -5.50
CA LEU A 14 -7.62 -9.78 -4.28
C LEU A 14 -8.02 -11.24 -4.38
N LYS A 15 -8.14 -11.75 -5.59
CA LYS A 15 -8.48 -13.17 -5.78
C LYS A 15 -7.26 -14.06 -5.85
N ASP A 16 -6.16 -13.52 -6.36
CA ASP A 16 -4.92 -14.27 -6.50
C ASP A 16 -3.75 -13.41 -6.06
N ASP A 17 -2.62 -14.03 -5.80
CA ASP A 17 -1.39 -13.28 -5.52
C ASP A 17 -1.07 -12.42 -6.73
N ILE A 18 -0.35 -11.34 -6.52
CA ILE A 18 -0.05 -10.41 -7.59
C ILE A 18 1.42 -10.00 -7.56
N LEU A 19 1.98 -9.77 -8.74
CA LEU A 19 3.31 -9.20 -8.87
C LEU A 19 3.17 -7.75 -9.27
N PHE A 20 3.87 -6.88 -8.58
CA PHE A 20 3.90 -5.47 -8.92
C PHE A 20 5.36 -5.06 -9.00
N GLY A 21 5.87 -4.93 -10.23
CA GLY A 21 7.30 -4.76 -10.41
C GLY A 21 8.02 -6.02 -9.94
N ASP A 22 8.97 -5.83 -9.07
CA ASP A 22 9.72 -6.95 -8.48
C ASP A 22 9.14 -7.42 -7.17
N PHE A 23 8.04 -6.84 -6.76
CA PHE A 23 7.45 -7.12 -5.45
C PHE A 23 6.24 -8.02 -5.61
N ARG A 24 6.18 -9.08 -4.81
CA ARG A 24 5.06 -10.00 -4.85
C ARG A 24 4.22 -9.83 -3.60
N LEU A 25 2.92 -9.62 -3.79
CA LEU A 25 1.98 -9.53 -2.69
C LEU A 25 1.13 -10.80 -2.69
N THR A 26 1.05 -11.45 -1.55
CA THR A 26 0.30 -12.71 -1.46
C THR A 26 -0.92 -12.53 -0.59
N ILE A 27 -1.95 -13.31 -0.91
CA ILE A 27 -3.17 -13.32 -0.12
C ILE A 27 -2.86 -13.81 1.28
N LYS A 28 -1.96 -14.77 1.40
CA LYS A 28 -1.59 -15.32 2.70
C LYS A 28 -1.02 -14.24 3.61
N GLU A 29 -0.18 -13.38 3.08
CA GLU A 29 0.40 -12.30 3.87
C GLU A 29 -0.67 -11.35 4.38
N LEU A 30 -1.66 -11.05 3.55
CA LEU A 30 -2.75 -10.17 3.95
C LEU A 30 -3.59 -10.82 5.04
N LYS A 31 -3.80 -12.11 4.95
CA LYS A 31 -4.54 -12.84 5.98
C LYS A 31 -3.76 -12.89 7.27
N ASP A 32 -2.45 -13.09 7.18
CA ASP A 32 -1.60 -13.14 8.36
C ASP A 32 -1.59 -11.79 9.10
N LYS A 33 -1.72 -10.70 8.36
CA LYS A 33 -1.77 -9.37 8.96
C LYS A 33 -3.17 -8.99 9.41
N GLY A 34 -4.16 -9.84 9.12
CA GLY A 34 -5.53 -9.58 9.55
C GLY A 34 -6.25 -8.51 8.76
N ILE A 35 -5.80 -8.20 7.56
CA ILE A 35 -6.40 -7.13 6.77
C ILE A 35 -7.06 -7.60 5.48
N TYR A 36 -7.00 -8.90 5.20
CA TYR A 36 -7.51 -9.40 3.93
C TYR A 36 -9.00 -9.13 3.75
N ASP A 37 -9.80 -9.46 4.77
CA ASP A 37 -11.25 -9.28 4.67
C ASP A 37 -11.62 -7.81 4.52
N CYS A 38 -10.92 -6.94 5.24
CA CYS A 38 -11.20 -5.52 5.15
C CYS A 38 -10.85 -4.97 3.77
N LEU A 39 -9.76 -5.44 3.19
CA LEU A 39 -9.38 -5.02 1.84
C LEU A 39 -10.39 -5.51 0.82
N CYS A 40 -10.91 -6.72 0.99
CA CYS A 40 -11.89 -7.25 0.07
C CYS A 40 -13.15 -6.40 0.04
N LYS A 41 -13.53 -5.85 1.18
CA LYS A 41 -14.70 -4.99 1.25
C LYS A 41 -14.50 -3.69 0.51
N LYS A 42 -13.27 -3.30 0.29
CA LYS A 42 -12.95 -2.05 -0.38
C LYS A 42 -12.42 -2.26 -1.79
N ALA A 43 -12.43 -3.49 -2.28
CA ALA A 43 -11.96 -3.78 -3.63
C ALA A 43 -12.79 -3.05 -4.67
N PRO A 44 -12.26 -2.73 -5.84
CA PRO A 44 -10.91 -3.11 -6.26
C PRO A 44 -9.85 -2.21 -5.62
N ILE A 45 -8.67 -2.77 -5.48
CA ILE A 45 -7.54 -2.06 -4.88
C ILE A 45 -6.60 -1.62 -5.99
N THR A 46 -6.09 -0.40 -5.88
CA THR A 46 -5.10 0.12 -6.82
C THR A 46 -3.74 0.05 -6.17
N LEU A 47 -2.78 -0.54 -6.86
CA LEU A 47 -1.40 -0.62 -6.41
C LEU A 47 -0.56 0.41 -7.15
N ARG A 48 0.31 1.10 -6.45
CA ARG A 48 1.27 1.98 -7.09
C ARG A 48 2.46 2.25 -6.17
N ASN A 49 3.49 2.85 -6.73
CA ASN A 49 4.67 3.20 -5.96
C ASN A 49 4.49 4.56 -5.28
N VAL A 50 5.39 4.85 -4.36
CA VAL A 50 5.38 6.13 -3.64
C VAL A 50 5.75 7.25 -4.61
N LYS A 51 4.98 8.32 -4.60
CA LYS A 51 5.26 9.50 -5.42
C LYS A 51 5.68 10.71 -4.58
N GLY A 52 5.48 10.64 -3.26
CA GLY A 52 5.96 11.67 -2.37
C GLY A 52 4.92 12.58 -1.75
N LYS A 53 3.67 12.47 -2.19
CA LYS A 53 2.63 13.35 -1.67
C LYS A 53 1.51 12.58 -0.97
N GLU A 54 1.71 11.31 -0.74
CA GLU A 54 0.68 10.48 -0.15
C GLU A 54 0.46 10.81 1.32
N ARG A 55 -0.78 10.63 1.76
CA ARG A 55 -1.14 10.81 3.16
C ARG A 55 -1.93 9.61 3.61
N MET A 56 -1.74 9.22 4.86
CA MET A 56 -2.42 8.05 5.41
C MET A 56 -3.06 8.43 6.73
N MET A 57 -4.26 7.90 6.98
CA MET A 57 -4.95 8.14 8.24
C MET A 57 -4.42 7.14 9.27
N LEU A 58 -3.66 7.64 10.24
CA LEU A 58 -3.11 6.80 11.30
C LEU A 58 -3.92 6.87 12.58
N ASN A 59 -4.79 7.85 12.69
CA ASN A 59 -5.76 7.86 13.76
C ASN A 59 -7.02 8.52 13.22
N ARG A 60 -8.08 8.44 13.98
CA ARG A 60 -9.40 8.77 13.45
C ARG A 60 -9.57 10.19 12.96
N HIS A 61 -8.74 11.10 13.40
CA HIS A 61 -8.96 12.49 13.10
C HIS A 61 -7.87 13.12 12.24
N ASN A 62 -6.78 12.43 12.00
CA ASN A 62 -5.65 13.02 11.32
C ASN A 62 -5.10 12.17 10.20
N HIS A 63 -4.87 12.84 9.07
CA HIS A 63 -4.07 12.26 8.01
C HIS A 63 -2.64 12.73 8.21
N GLN A 64 -1.68 11.85 8.03
CA GLN A 64 -0.29 12.20 8.17
C GLN A 64 0.41 11.90 6.84
N GLU A 65 1.33 12.79 6.45
CA GLU A 65 2.09 12.56 5.23
C GLU A 65 2.92 11.29 5.38
N LEU A 66 2.88 10.46 4.36
CA LEU A 66 3.63 9.21 4.38
C LEU A 66 5.12 9.47 4.55
N LYS A 67 5.60 10.56 3.97
CA LYS A 67 6.97 11.00 4.12
C LYS A 67 7.37 11.14 5.58
N LYS A 68 6.49 11.71 6.39
CA LYS A 68 6.78 11.89 7.81
C LYS A 68 6.74 10.57 8.58
N ILE A 69 5.88 9.67 8.15
CA ILE A 69 5.82 8.34 8.75
C ILE A 69 7.15 7.62 8.49
N PHE A 70 7.66 7.72 7.27
CA PHE A 70 8.93 7.12 6.92
C PHE A 70 10.06 7.72 7.75
N GLN A 71 10.05 9.03 7.96
CA GLN A 71 11.08 9.69 8.75
C GLN A 71 11.02 9.23 10.20
N ALA A 72 9.82 9.13 10.76
CA ALA A 72 9.66 8.70 12.15
C ALA A 72 10.16 7.27 12.37
N LYS A 73 10.09 6.44 11.33
CA LYS A 73 10.54 5.06 11.42
C LYS A 73 11.95 4.88 10.89
N SER A 74 12.63 5.96 10.57
CA SER A 74 14.00 5.94 10.06
C SER A 74 14.18 5.10 8.81
N ILE A 75 13.20 5.15 7.93
CA ILE A 75 13.27 4.39 6.68
C ILE A 75 14.10 5.18 5.67
N PRO A 76 15.19 4.60 5.16
CA PRO A 76 16.04 5.33 4.22
C PRO A 76 15.36 5.58 2.88
N LEU A 77 15.80 6.60 2.19
CA LEU A 77 15.17 7.00 0.92
C LEU A 77 15.12 5.89 -0.10
N TRP A 78 16.20 5.12 -0.22
CA TRP A 78 16.23 4.05 -1.21
C TRP A 78 15.23 2.94 -0.89
N GLU A 79 14.87 2.78 0.37
CA GLU A 79 13.89 1.77 0.75
C GLU A 79 12.47 2.30 0.56
N ARG A 80 12.27 3.61 0.73
CA ARG A 80 10.96 4.22 0.56
C ARG A 80 10.42 4.02 -0.85
N GLN A 81 11.31 4.04 -1.83
CA GLN A 81 10.92 3.90 -3.23
C GLN A 81 10.44 2.49 -3.55
N ARG A 82 10.72 1.55 -2.69
CA ARG A 82 10.30 0.16 -2.89
C ARG A 82 8.97 -0.17 -2.24
N PHE A 83 8.39 0.77 -1.52
CA PHE A 83 7.09 0.52 -0.91
C PHE A 83 6.02 0.44 -1.98
N ILE A 84 5.06 -0.47 -1.78
CA ILE A 84 3.90 -0.59 -2.63
C ILE A 84 2.71 -0.05 -1.85
N LEU A 85 1.97 0.84 -2.46
CA LEU A 85 0.84 1.49 -1.81
C LEU A 85 -0.45 0.89 -2.33
N LEU A 86 -1.36 0.59 -1.41
CA LEU A 86 -2.66 0.02 -1.75
C LEU A 86 -3.72 1.07 -1.48
N PHE A 87 -4.43 1.44 -2.53
CA PHE A 87 -5.46 2.49 -2.48
C PHE A 87 -6.83 1.93 -2.79
N SER A 88 -7.85 2.54 -2.22
CA SER A 88 -9.23 2.32 -2.63
C SER A 88 -9.85 3.69 -2.80
N LYS A 89 -10.30 4.00 -4.03
CA LYS A 89 -10.96 5.27 -4.31
C LYS A 89 -10.15 6.49 -3.83
N ASN A 90 -8.88 6.47 -4.18
CA ASN A 90 -7.95 7.56 -3.84
C ASN A 90 -7.57 7.65 -2.37
N GLU A 91 -7.97 6.68 -1.58
CA GLU A 91 -7.59 6.65 -0.18
C GLU A 91 -6.51 5.62 0.05
N LEU A 92 -5.39 6.03 0.65
CA LEU A 92 -4.29 5.11 0.94
C LEU A 92 -4.64 4.26 2.14
N LEU A 93 -4.68 2.95 1.93
CA LEU A 93 -5.04 2.01 2.98
C LEU A 93 -3.85 1.30 3.59
N VAL A 94 -2.88 0.93 2.78
CA VAL A 94 -1.73 0.16 3.25
C VAL A 94 -0.49 0.61 2.50
N ALA A 95 0.62 0.69 3.22
CA ALA A 95 1.93 0.92 2.60
C ALA A 95 2.80 -0.28 2.97
N CYS A 96 3.11 -1.12 1.99
CA CYS A 96 3.86 -2.35 2.20
C CYS A 96 5.30 -2.21 1.78
N GLY A 97 6.22 -2.45 2.69
CA GLY A 97 7.64 -2.50 2.39
C GLY A 97 8.18 -3.88 2.72
N ALA A 98 9.49 -4.04 2.55
CA ALA A 98 10.13 -5.33 2.80
C ALA A 98 10.06 -5.72 4.28
N GLU A 99 10.28 -4.75 5.16
CA GLU A 99 10.31 -5.02 6.59
C GLU A 99 9.25 -4.26 7.39
N HIS A 100 8.59 -3.30 6.76
CA HIS A 100 7.61 -2.47 7.45
C HIS A 100 6.30 -2.46 6.68
N THR A 101 5.21 -2.46 7.41
CA THR A 101 3.90 -2.32 6.80
C THR A 101 3.10 -1.34 7.64
N PHE A 102 2.58 -0.31 7.00
CA PHE A 102 1.76 0.69 7.69
C PHE A 102 0.33 0.54 7.22
N ILE A 103 -0.60 0.48 8.16
CA ILE A 103 -2.00 0.22 7.87
C ILE A 103 -2.86 1.36 8.38
N SER A 104 -3.69 1.90 7.49
CA SER A 104 -4.58 2.99 7.82
C SER A 104 -5.64 2.55 8.84
N THR A 105 -6.06 3.47 9.69
CA THR A 105 -7.13 3.18 10.64
C THR A 105 -8.45 2.94 9.93
N GLU A 106 -8.58 3.36 8.67
CA GLU A 106 -9.78 3.08 7.89
C GLU A 106 -9.95 1.59 7.64
N LEU A 107 -8.86 0.83 7.76
CA LEU A 107 -8.88 -0.58 7.49
C LEU A 107 -9.03 -1.42 8.76
N ARG A 108 -8.94 -0.82 9.90
CA ARG A 108 -9.01 -1.56 11.17
C ARG A 108 -10.33 -1.49 11.86
#